data_441c3c01ef49110204f9e4109457b61e
#
_entry.id   441c3c01ef49110204f9e4109457b61e
#
_cell.length_a   1.000
_cell.length_b   1.000
_cell.length_c   1.000
_cell.angle_alpha   90.00
_cell.angle_beta   90.00
_cell.angle_gamma   90.00
#
_symmetry.space_group_name_H-M   'P 1'
#
loop_
_entity.id
_entity.type
_entity.pdbx_description
1 polymer ?
#
loop_
_entity_poly.entity_id
_entity_poly.type
_entity_poly.pdbx_seq_one_letter_code
_entity_poly.pdbx_strand_id
1 'polypeptide(L)'
;MKQNYILALISALMLWLAWPPIAFTSPLLFIALVPLLLAVENILQSDYSKKGRKIFWLSFATFFIWNTGSIYWVFNSLHAVMPAGLALLISLIPFGLAPLLMSAAFWLYYRCRLVLPRIWGFWALVCFWIGYEYLHQSWDLAFPWMNLGNGFAETQQLIQWYEFTGVYGGTYWVLMSNILILLCIISFRENQPVKKKRNLIIRASLHILIPIAVSLYMYSSYEEEKNPSNVVVVQPNVDPYSKYGSLSALEQLETLTRLSDSLGQANTEYFIWPETAIPEYTDEERIRGSLLYGRIQNFLNKYKNANLISGMESYLLYDSAKTPTARHIEQLGRYADSFNAAVQIENSAEVQFYHKSKLVPGVEQLPFASALAFMKPLFAAFGGTTGGYGRQDEPSVFYSQSGIGAAPVICYESIWGAYVAEAVKNGAQFIAIITNDGWWGNTSGKDQHMAYAKLRAVETRRWVARSANTGISGFINQRGDVVKQSSWWVPTALKADINLNEKLTFYVKHGDYIAFAGCIGTGAFLILLILRRKKKA
;
A
#
# COMPACT_ATOMS: atom_id res chain seq x y z
N MET A 1 -1.64 31.39 20.31
CA MET A 1 -2.38 30.19 19.82
C MET A 1 -2.95 30.36 18.42
N LYS A 2 -3.66 31.47 18.11
CA LYS A 2 -4.24 31.70 16.76
C LYS A 2 -3.23 31.48 15.62
N GLN A 3 -2.04 32.08 15.72
CA GLN A 3 -0.96 31.89 14.73
C GLN A 3 -0.53 30.41 14.60
N ASN A 4 -0.47 29.65 15.69
CA ASN A 4 -0.08 28.23 15.64
C ASN A 4 -1.13 27.36 14.94
N TYR A 5 -2.42 27.68 15.08
CA TYR A 5 -3.47 26.99 14.30
C TYR A 5 -3.39 27.31 12.80
N ILE A 6 -3.04 28.54 12.44
CA ILE A 6 -2.80 28.90 11.02
C ILE A 6 -1.62 28.10 10.46
N LEU A 7 -0.51 28.01 11.20
CA LEU A 7 0.65 27.21 10.79
C LEU A 7 0.30 25.72 10.65
N ALA A 8 -0.50 25.17 11.56
CA ALA A 8 -0.98 23.79 11.51
C ALA A 8 -1.85 23.55 10.27
N LEU A 9 -2.76 24.48 9.95
CA LEU A 9 -3.61 24.39 8.76
C LEU A 9 -2.77 24.49 7.47
N ILE A 10 -1.77 25.37 7.41
CA ILE A 10 -0.85 25.46 6.28
C ILE A 10 -0.13 24.13 6.07
N SER A 11 0.40 23.50 7.15
CA SER A 11 1.00 22.16 7.06
C SER A 11 0.04 21.12 6.51
N ALA A 12 -1.20 21.09 7.01
CA ALA A 12 -2.22 20.15 6.56
C ALA A 12 -2.51 20.29 5.06
N LEU A 13 -2.69 21.52 4.59
CA LEU A 13 -2.95 21.81 3.18
C LEU A 13 -1.74 21.47 2.29
N MET A 14 -0.52 21.79 2.74
CA MET A 14 0.69 21.43 1.98
C MET A 14 0.87 19.92 1.87
N LEU A 15 0.64 19.17 2.95
CA LEU A 15 0.68 17.69 2.94
C LEU A 15 -0.37 17.11 2.00
N TRP A 16 -1.60 17.65 2.02
CA TRP A 16 -2.68 17.21 1.15
C TRP A 16 -2.38 17.51 -0.32
N LEU A 17 -1.94 18.72 -0.64
CA LEU A 17 -1.57 19.12 -2.01
C LEU A 17 -0.36 18.33 -2.54
N ALA A 18 0.54 17.90 -1.66
CA ALA A 18 1.69 17.08 -2.02
C ALA A 18 1.37 15.59 -2.23
N TRP A 19 0.12 15.17 -1.92
CA TRP A 19 -0.24 13.76 -1.93
C TRP A 19 -0.77 13.29 -3.28
N PRO A 20 -0.46 12.03 -3.71
CA PRO A 20 -1.07 11.46 -4.92
C PRO A 20 -2.60 11.53 -4.87
N PRO A 21 -3.27 11.75 -6.00
CA PRO A 21 -2.76 11.71 -7.37
C PRO A 21 -2.35 13.08 -7.93
N ILE A 22 -2.13 14.10 -7.09
CA ILE A 22 -1.76 15.43 -7.60
C ILE A 22 -0.33 15.37 -8.14
N ALA A 23 -0.21 15.42 -9.46
CA ALA A 23 1.07 15.29 -10.13
C ALA A 23 2.00 16.50 -9.85
N PHE A 24 3.32 16.26 -9.78
CA PHE A 24 4.39 17.26 -9.65
C PHE A 24 4.40 18.08 -8.35
N THR A 25 3.50 17.83 -7.41
CA THR A 25 3.44 18.56 -6.13
C THR A 25 4.19 17.91 -4.99
N SER A 26 4.64 16.67 -5.14
CA SER A 26 5.39 15.93 -4.13
C SER A 26 6.62 16.66 -3.54
N PRO A 27 7.35 17.57 -4.26
CA PRO A 27 8.41 18.37 -3.65
C PRO A 27 7.95 19.25 -2.48
N LEU A 28 6.66 19.59 -2.38
CA LEU A 28 6.12 20.28 -1.21
C LEU A 28 6.31 19.47 0.08
N LEU A 29 6.44 18.14 0.02
CA LEU A 29 6.71 17.30 1.18
C LEU A 29 7.98 17.72 1.92
N PHE A 30 8.99 18.28 1.22
CA PHE A 30 10.24 18.72 1.86
C PHE A 30 10.07 19.90 2.82
N ILE A 31 8.95 20.62 2.72
CA ILE A 31 8.64 21.81 3.55
C ILE A 31 7.29 21.70 4.25
N ALA A 32 6.49 20.69 3.96
CA ALA A 32 5.09 20.62 4.40
C ALA A 32 4.93 20.49 5.92
N LEU A 33 5.89 19.90 6.63
CA LEU A 33 5.87 19.80 8.09
C LEU A 33 6.54 21.01 8.77
N VAL A 34 7.25 21.89 8.06
CA VAL A 34 7.94 23.06 8.64
C VAL A 34 6.98 23.98 9.40
N PRO A 35 5.79 24.36 8.87
CA PRO A 35 4.87 25.20 9.62
C PRO A 35 4.41 24.56 10.93
N LEU A 36 4.07 23.27 10.92
CA LEU A 36 3.70 22.56 12.16
C LEU A 36 4.87 22.51 13.16
N LEU A 37 6.07 22.22 12.70
CA LEU A 37 7.28 22.20 13.54
C LEU A 37 7.58 23.58 14.13
N LEU A 38 7.38 24.67 13.36
CA LEU A 38 7.46 26.04 13.86
C LEU A 38 6.41 26.32 14.95
N ALA A 39 5.18 25.84 14.76
CA ALA A 39 4.15 25.99 15.78
C ALA A 39 4.51 25.23 17.07
N VAL A 40 5.11 24.06 16.95
CA VAL A 40 5.64 23.28 18.10
C VAL A 40 6.77 24.05 18.80
N GLU A 41 7.75 24.61 18.06
CA GLU A 41 8.81 25.43 18.66
C GLU A 41 8.25 26.69 19.35
N ASN A 42 7.28 27.37 18.76
CA ASN A 42 6.61 28.51 19.40
C ASN A 42 5.92 28.11 20.72
N ILE A 43 5.26 26.93 20.77
CA ILE A 43 4.64 26.42 22.00
C ILE A 43 5.71 26.07 23.03
N LEU A 44 6.82 25.46 22.63
CA LEU A 44 7.93 25.10 23.53
C LEU A 44 8.53 26.33 24.21
N GLN A 45 8.67 27.45 23.48
CA GLN A 45 9.25 28.71 23.96
C GLN A 45 8.25 29.60 24.71
N SER A 46 6.95 29.35 24.62
CA SER A 46 5.91 30.15 25.27
C SER A 46 5.74 29.77 26.76
N ASP A 47 4.98 30.61 27.50
CA ASP A 47 4.56 30.34 28.87
C ASP A 47 3.23 29.58 28.97
N TYR A 48 2.78 28.94 27.88
CA TYR A 48 1.52 28.21 27.88
C TYR A 48 1.52 27.06 28.90
N SER A 49 0.44 26.95 29.65
CA SER A 49 0.15 25.75 30.46
C SER A 49 -0.17 24.54 29.54
N LYS A 50 0.10 23.34 30.03
CA LYS A 50 -0.25 22.07 29.36
C LYS A 50 0.27 21.97 27.89
N LYS A 51 1.52 22.41 27.65
CA LYS A 51 2.17 22.42 26.31
C LYS A 51 2.01 21.11 25.56
N GLY A 52 2.25 19.96 26.20
CA GLY A 52 2.13 18.64 25.59
C GLY A 52 0.73 18.35 25.04
N ARG A 53 -0.33 18.73 25.77
CA ARG A 53 -1.71 18.60 25.30
C ARG A 53 -2.00 19.49 24.09
N LYS A 54 -1.45 20.71 24.09
CA LYS A 54 -1.60 21.64 22.96
C LYS A 54 -0.89 21.13 21.71
N ILE A 55 0.33 20.61 21.84
CA ILE A 55 1.10 20.01 20.74
C ILE A 55 0.35 18.79 20.20
N PHE A 56 -0.13 17.90 21.05
CA PHE A 56 -0.88 16.71 20.62
C PHE A 56 -2.10 17.07 19.77
N TRP A 57 -2.97 17.97 20.27
CA TRP A 57 -4.19 18.30 19.55
C TRP A 57 -3.96 19.17 18.32
N LEU A 58 -2.91 20.00 18.32
CA LEU A 58 -2.51 20.76 17.15
C LEU A 58 -2.02 19.84 16.02
N SER A 59 -1.18 18.86 16.38
CA SER A 59 -0.69 17.84 15.45
C SER A 59 -1.83 16.96 14.96
N PHE A 60 -2.75 16.55 15.85
CA PHE A 60 -3.94 15.79 15.49
C PHE A 60 -4.80 16.52 14.45
N ALA A 61 -5.09 17.79 14.68
CA ALA A 61 -5.87 18.58 13.72
C ALA A 61 -5.16 18.66 12.35
N THR A 62 -3.83 18.86 12.33
CA THR A 62 -3.05 18.86 11.08
C THR A 62 -3.18 17.54 10.34
N PHE A 63 -2.91 16.42 11.01
CA PHE A 63 -2.88 15.12 10.37
C PHE A 63 -4.28 14.58 10.05
N PHE A 64 -5.28 14.93 10.86
CA PHE A 64 -6.67 14.58 10.59
C PHE A 64 -7.19 15.24 9.31
N ILE A 65 -6.91 16.55 9.11
CA ILE A 65 -7.25 17.25 7.87
C ILE A 65 -6.54 16.63 6.68
N TRP A 66 -5.24 16.40 6.78
CA TRP A 66 -4.46 15.76 5.71
C TRP A 66 -5.00 14.37 5.36
N ASN A 67 -5.16 13.48 6.35
CA ASN A 67 -5.64 12.11 6.12
C ASN A 67 -7.04 12.11 5.51
N THR A 68 -8.00 12.85 6.12
CA THR A 68 -9.37 12.91 5.62
C THR A 68 -9.41 13.42 4.17
N GLY A 69 -8.65 14.47 3.85
CA GLY A 69 -8.56 14.99 2.49
C GLY A 69 -7.93 14.02 1.49
N SER A 70 -6.99 13.18 1.93
CA SER A 70 -6.29 12.23 1.05
C SER A 70 -7.02 10.91 0.86
N ILE A 71 -7.77 10.44 1.88
CA ILE A 71 -8.43 9.12 1.85
C ILE A 71 -9.95 9.23 2.00
N TYR A 72 -10.57 10.35 1.61
CA TYR A 72 -12.04 10.56 1.66
C TYR A 72 -12.83 9.48 0.91
N TRP A 73 -12.21 8.82 -0.05
CA TRP A 73 -12.78 7.72 -0.82
C TRP A 73 -13.21 6.52 0.05
N VAL A 74 -12.65 6.36 1.25
CA VAL A 74 -13.11 5.35 2.23
C VAL A 74 -14.57 5.62 2.62
N PHE A 75 -14.96 6.87 2.82
CA PHE A 75 -16.35 7.23 3.07
C PHE A 75 -17.23 6.86 1.88
N ASN A 76 -16.80 7.15 0.65
CA ASN A 76 -17.57 6.82 -0.55
C ASN A 76 -17.82 5.31 -0.68
N SER A 77 -16.80 4.48 -0.40
CA SER A 77 -16.94 3.01 -0.41
C SER A 77 -17.97 2.52 0.58
N LEU A 78 -17.96 3.05 1.79
CA LEU A 78 -18.92 2.68 2.84
C LEU A 78 -20.32 3.21 2.53
N HIS A 79 -20.43 4.44 2.02
CA HIS A 79 -21.72 5.04 1.67
C HIS A 79 -22.42 4.31 0.52
N ALA A 80 -21.69 3.63 -0.35
CA ALA A 80 -22.27 2.83 -1.41
C ALA A 80 -23.08 1.61 -0.90
N VAL A 81 -22.79 1.13 0.32
CA VAL A 81 -23.40 -0.08 0.90
C VAL A 81 -24.19 0.18 2.19
N MET A 82 -24.13 1.41 2.75
CA MET A 82 -24.80 1.75 4.00
C MET A 82 -25.26 3.21 4.04
N PRO A 83 -26.19 3.59 4.96
CA PRO A 83 -26.63 4.98 5.13
C PRO A 83 -25.48 5.93 5.46
N ALA A 84 -25.51 7.15 4.91
CA ALA A 84 -24.44 8.16 5.02
C ALA A 84 -23.97 8.43 6.46
N GLY A 85 -24.89 8.53 7.43
CA GLY A 85 -24.54 8.78 8.83
C GLY A 85 -23.68 7.67 9.45
N LEU A 86 -24.01 6.40 9.13
CA LEU A 86 -23.25 5.25 9.60
C LEU A 86 -21.91 5.13 8.86
N ALA A 87 -21.91 5.35 7.54
CA ALA A 87 -20.69 5.40 6.74
C ALA A 87 -19.71 6.45 7.28
N LEU A 88 -20.19 7.64 7.62
CA LEU A 88 -19.38 8.70 8.23
C LEU A 88 -18.79 8.26 9.57
N LEU A 89 -19.63 7.68 10.44
CA LEU A 89 -19.19 7.23 11.78
C LEU A 89 -18.06 6.18 11.67
N ILE A 90 -18.22 5.18 10.79
CA ILE A 90 -17.20 4.15 10.57
C ILE A 90 -15.94 4.73 9.94
N SER A 91 -16.08 5.69 9.00
CA SER A 91 -14.94 6.36 8.36
C SER A 91 -14.08 7.16 9.34
N LEU A 92 -14.61 7.57 10.49
CA LEU A 92 -13.81 8.25 11.52
C LEU A 92 -12.68 7.35 12.06
N ILE A 93 -12.79 6.02 11.95
CA ILE A 93 -11.74 5.09 12.37
C ILE A 93 -10.50 5.27 11.47
N PRO A 94 -10.52 5.00 10.15
CA PRO A 94 -9.34 5.22 9.30
C PRO A 94 -8.93 6.70 9.21
N PHE A 95 -9.87 7.65 9.26
CA PHE A 95 -9.53 9.07 9.25
C PHE A 95 -8.82 9.56 10.50
N GLY A 96 -9.10 8.95 11.67
CA GLY A 96 -8.57 9.39 12.96
C GLY A 96 -7.42 8.56 13.51
N LEU A 97 -7.35 7.28 13.18
CA LEU A 97 -6.38 6.35 13.81
C LEU A 97 -4.93 6.69 13.47
N ALA A 98 -4.59 6.82 12.18
CA ALA A 98 -3.26 7.24 11.76
C ALA A 98 -2.90 8.64 12.33
N PRO A 99 -3.76 9.68 12.25
CA PRO A 99 -3.53 10.95 12.94
C PRO A 99 -3.28 10.85 14.44
N LEU A 100 -3.95 9.94 15.16
CA LEU A 100 -3.68 9.71 16.59
C LEU A 100 -2.25 9.20 16.80
N LEU A 101 -1.81 8.23 16.02
CA LEU A 101 -0.45 7.67 16.09
C LEU A 101 0.61 8.71 15.71
N MET A 102 0.39 9.47 14.62
CA MET A 102 1.25 10.59 14.22
C MET A 102 1.38 11.64 15.33
N SER A 103 0.26 11.97 15.99
CA SER A 103 0.23 12.94 17.09
C SER A 103 0.90 12.41 18.33
N ALA A 104 0.83 11.10 18.58
CA ALA A 104 1.58 10.45 19.65
C ALA A 104 3.10 10.56 19.39
N ALA A 105 3.56 10.38 18.14
CA ALA A 105 4.97 10.60 17.78
C ALA A 105 5.42 12.04 18.04
N PHE A 106 4.59 13.05 17.70
CA PHE A 106 4.87 14.47 18.02
C PHE A 106 4.83 14.76 19.53
N TRP A 107 3.94 14.12 20.26
CA TRP A 107 3.91 14.24 21.72
C TRP A 107 5.14 13.61 22.38
N LEU A 108 5.58 12.45 21.91
CA LEU A 108 6.81 11.80 22.38
C LEU A 108 8.05 12.64 22.03
N TYR A 109 8.09 13.22 20.83
CA TYR A 109 9.10 14.22 20.45
C TYR A 109 9.14 15.38 21.46
N TYR A 110 7.98 15.98 21.78
CA TYR A 110 7.87 17.01 22.82
C TYR A 110 8.48 16.53 24.15
N ARG A 111 8.16 15.31 24.59
CA ARG A 111 8.69 14.75 25.84
C ARG A 111 10.22 14.62 25.80
N CYS A 112 10.79 14.20 24.67
CA CYS A 112 12.23 14.17 24.48
C CYS A 112 12.86 15.56 24.53
N ARG A 113 12.20 16.59 23.95
CA ARG A 113 12.68 17.98 23.96
C ARG A 113 12.75 18.60 25.36
N LEU A 114 12.02 18.08 26.33
CA LEU A 114 12.08 18.53 27.73
C LEU A 114 13.32 18.00 28.48
N VAL A 115 13.93 16.92 28.00
CA VAL A 115 14.98 16.19 28.73
C VAL A 115 16.26 15.98 27.93
N LEU A 116 16.25 16.24 26.63
CA LEU A 116 17.37 16.06 25.72
C LEU A 116 17.70 17.36 24.97
N PRO A 117 18.96 17.54 24.53
CA PRO A 117 19.32 18.61 23.59
C PRO A 117 18.46 18.58 22.33
N ARG A 118 18.23 19.76 21.71
CA ARG A 118 17.35 19.95 20.53
C ARG A 118 17.59 18.93 19.42
N ILE A 119 18.84 18.65 19.09
CA ILE A 119 19.19 17.72 18.02
C ILE A 119 18.74 16.28 18.28
N TRP A 120 18.89 15.80 19.52
CA TRP A 120 18.40 14.46 19.89
C TRP A 120 16.88 14.38 19.94
N GLY A 121 16.20 15.51 20.24
CA GLY A 121 14.76 15.61 20.09
C GLY A 121 14.31 15.40 18.65
N PHE A 122 15.00 15.97 17.66
CA PHE A 122 14.67 15.75 16.25
C PHE A 122 14.94 14.31 15.78
N TRP A 123 16.03 13.69 16.22
CA TRP A 123 16.27 12.28 15.96
C TRP A 123 15.16 11.39 16.59
N ALA A 124 14.70 11.75 17.81
CA ALA A 124 13.58 11.06 18.43
C ALA A 124 12.29 11.20 17.60
N LEU A 125 12.01 12.37 16.99
CA LEU A 125 10.87 12.54 16.09
C LEU A 125 10.97 11.61 14.88
N VAL A 126 12.13 11.53 14.24
CA VAL A 126 12.36 10.63 13.09
C VAL A 126 12.11 9.17 13.48
N CYS A 127 12.69 8.73 14.62
CA CYS A 127 12.50 7.36 15.10
C CYS A 127 11.04 7.06 15.44
N PHE A 128 10.36 7.94 16.18
CA PHE A 128 8.95 7.75 16.56
C PHE A 128 8.03 7.76 15.35
N TRP A 129 8.32 8.58 14.33
CA TRP A 129 7.53 8.61 13.12
C TRP A 129 7.69 7.31 12.31
N ILE A 130 8.92 6.90 12.03
CA ILE A 130 9.18 5.63 11.31
C ILE A 130 8.63 4.44 12.12
N GLY A 131 8.79 4.46 13.45
CA GLY A 131 8.25 3.43 14.33
C GLY A 131 6.73 3.33 14.28
N TYR A 132 6.01 4.46 14.20
CA TYR A 132 4.55 4.42 14.05
C TYR A 132 4.14 3.91 12.67
N GLU A 133 4.80 4.33 11.57
CA GLU A 133 4.50 3.82 10.23
C GLU A 133 4.68 2.29 10.16
N TYR A 134 5.75 1.77 10.75
CA TYR A 134 5.97 0.33 10.83
C TYR A 134 4.93 -0.39 11.70
N LEU A 135 4.59 0.15 12.87
CA LEU A 135 3.51 -0.37 13.70
C LEU A 135 2.19 -0.42 12.93
N HIS A 136 1.88 0.66 12.20
CA HIS A 136 0.61 0.80 11.48
C HIS A 136 0.49 -0.11 10.24
N GLN A 137 1.55 -0.75 9.80
CA GLN A 137 1.49 -1.81 8.78
C GLN A 137 1.50 -3.24 9.34
N SER A 138 1.70 -3.40 10.68
CA SER A 138 2.05 -4.70 11.28
C SER A 138 1.03 -5.23 12.30
N TRP A 139 -0.17 -4.69 12.35
CA TRP A 139 -1.23 -5.07 13.28
C TRP A 139 -2.58 -5.27 12.58
N ASP A 140 -3.63 -5.65 13.32
CA ASP A 140 -4.95 -5.96 12.76
C ASP A 140 -5.67 -4.78 12.09
N LEU A 141 -5.32 -3.55 12.43
CA LEU A 141 -5.82 -2.32 11.80
C LEU A 141 -4.76 -1.72 10.84
N ALA A 142 -3.99 -2.58 10.20
CA ALA A 142 -2.93 -2.16 9.28
C ALA A 142 -3.49 -1.31 8.13
N PHE A 143 -2.91 -0.11 7.93
CA PHE A 143 -3.26 0.79 6.84
C PHE A 143 -2.05 1.66 6.44
N PRO A 144 -1.00 1.08 5.79
CA PRO A 144 0.23 1.80 5.43
C PRO A 144 0.06 2.74 4.24
N TRP A 145 -1.17 3.17 3.94
CA TRP A 145 -1.50 4.03 2.80
C TRP A 145 -0.84 5.40 2.88
N MET A 146 -0.72 5.95 4.10
CA MET A 146 -0.26 7.31 4.37
C MET A 146 1.20 7.40 4.83
N ASN A 147 2.03 6.37 4.54
CA ASN A 147 3.48 6.46 4.79
C ASN A 147 4.08 7.59 3.96
N LEU A 148 4.86 8.50 4.57
CA LEU A 148 5.34 9.71 3.89
C LEU A 148 6.10 9.42 2.58
N GLY A 149 6.84 8.31 2.52
CA GLY A 149 7.54 7.90 1.30
C GLY A 149 6.61 7.57 0.13
N ASN A 150 5.36 7.20 0.37
CA ASN A 150 4.37 6.96 -0.68
C ASN A 150 3.99 8.25 -1.42
N GLY A 151 4.20 9.41 -0.81
CA GLY A 151 3.89 10.69 -1.41
C GLY A 151 4.66 11.01 -2.72
N PHE A 152 5.73 10.28 -3.00
CA PHE A 152 6.50 10.42 -4.26
C PHE A 152 6.04 9.49 -5.39
N ALA A 153 4.95 8.74 -5.21
CA ALA A 153 4.51 7.75 -6.19
C ALA A 153 4.20 8.32 -7.59
N GLU A 154 3.83 9.61 -7.69
CA GLU A 154 3.62 10.29 -8.98
C GLU A 154 4.90 10.91 -9.55
N THR A 155 6.00 10.89 -8.82
CA THR A 155 7.30 11.43 -9.22
C THR A 155 8.40 10.38 -9.07
N GLN A 156 8.15 9.18 -9.63
CA GLN A 156 9.06 8.03 -9.55
C GLN A 156 10.47 8.35 -10.05
N GLN A 157 10.64 9.36 -10.91
CA GLN A 157 11.95 9.82 -11.38
C GLN A 157 12.83 10.37 -10.24
N LEU A 158 12.23 10.85 -9.14
CA LEU A 158 12.94 11.42 -7.99
C LEU A 158 13.33 10.38 -6.93
N ILE A 159 12.89 9.12 -7.09
CA ILE A 159 13.00 8.08 -6.06
C ILE A 159 13.55 6.75 -6.58
N GLN A 160 14.34 6.77 -7.63
CA GLN A 160 14.92 5.53 -8.18
C GLN A 160 15.79 4.78 -7.16
N TRP A 161 16.36 5.50 -6.19
CA TRP A 161 17.10 4.94 -5.07
C TRP A 161 16.23 4.17 -4.05
N TYR A 162 14.90 4.09 -4.24
CA TYR A 162 14.06 3.17 -3.46
C TYR A 162 14.43 1.70 -3.68
N GLU A 163 15.12 1.37 -4.77
CA GLU A 163 15.70 0.03 -4.95
C GLU A 163 16.70 -0.35 -3.85
N PHE A 164 17.19 0.65 -3.09
CA PHE A 164 18.05 0.42 -1.92
C PHE A 164 17.28 0.49 -0.61
N THR A 165 16.32 1.38 -0.47
CA THR A 165 15.76 1.80 0.82
C THR A 165 14.28 1.50 1.01
N GLY A 166 13.55 1.21 -0.06
CA GLY A 166 12.09 1.20 -0.04
C GLY A 166 11.50 2.57 0.34
N VAL A 167 10.22 2.59 0.61
CA VAL A 167 9.46 3.83 0.99
C VAL A 167 9.95 4.45 2.29
N TYR A 168 10.52 3.68 3.21
CA TYR A 168 11.02 4.22 4.49
C TYR A 168 12.20 5.15 4.33
N GLY A 169 13.01 4.98 3.26
CA GLY A 169 14.00 5.97 2.87
C GLY A 169 13.37 7.31 2.49
N GLY A 170 12.25 7.28 1.78
CA GLY A 170 11.47 8.47 1.46
C GLY A 170 10.90 9.16 2.70
N THR A 171 10.35 8.40 3.64
CA THR A 171 9.90 8.92 4.93
C THR A 171 11.03 9.63 5.68
N TYR A 172 12.20 8.99 5.78
CA TYR A 172 13.39 9.60 6.37
C TYR A 172 13.80 10.89 5.65
N TRP A 173 13.82 10.87 4.33
CA TRP A 173 14.19 12.02 3.50
C TRP A 173 13.28 13.22 3.73
N VAL A 174 11.95 13.01 3.76
CA VAL A 174 10.96 14.05 4.07
C VAL A 174 11.18 14.64 5.46
N LEU A 175 11.27 13.79 6.49
CA LEU A 175 11.41 14.24 7.87
C LEU A 175 12.69 15.05 8.08
N MET A 176 13.83 14.55 7.58
CA MET A 176 15.11 15.24 7.71
C MET A 176 15.16 16.54 6.91
N SER A 177 14.56 16.61 5.73
CA SER A 177 14.43 17.85 4.95
C SER A 177 13.69 18.92 5.74
N ASN A 178 12.53 18.59 6.31
CA ASN A 178 11.74 19.50 7.12
C ASN A 178 12.49 19.98 8.38
N ILE A 179 13.20 19.06 9.05
CA ILE A 179 14.02 19.38 10.23
C ILE A 179 15.17 20.33 9.85
N LEU A 180 15.90 20.06 8.78
CA LEU A 180 17.02 20.89 8.33
C LEU A 180 16.55 22.29 7.93
N ILE A 181 15.43 22.41 7.23
CA ILE A 181 14.84 23.70 6.85
C ILE A 181 14.35 24.45 8.10
N LEU A 182 13.71 23.76 9.04
CA LEU A 182 13.36 24.34 10.33
C LEU A 182 14.61 24.90 11.05
N LEU A 183 15.70 24.13 11.10
CA LEU A 183 16.96 24.57 11.72
C LEU A 183 17.55 25.79 11.01
N CYS A 184 17.43 25.90 9.68
CA CYS A 184 17.79 27.11 8.95
C CYS A 184 16.97 28.30 9.46
N ILE A 185 15.63 28.19 9.50
CA ILE A 185 14.75 29.26 9.95
C ILE A 185 15.07 29.69 11.38
N ILE A 186 15.25 28.71 12.29
CA ILE A 186 15.63 28.99 13.68
C ILE A 186 16.97 29.72 13.76
N SER A 187 17.97 29.32 12.96
CA SER A 187 19.29 29.97 12.95
C SER A 187 19.22 31.45 12.55
N PHE A 188 18.30 31.82 11.67
CA PHE A 188 18.04 33.23 11.32
C PHE A 188 17.32 33.97 12.45
N ARG A 189 16.30 33.37 13.06
CA ARG A 189 15.56 33.95 14.19
C ARG A 189 16.44 34.19 15.42
N GLU A 190 17.37 33.27 15.69
CA GLU A 190 18.29 33.35 16.83
C GLU A 190 19.56 34.18 16.50
N ASN A 191 19.63 34.86 15.36
CA ASN A 191 20.80 35.63 14.92
C ASN A 191 22.13 34.86 15.03
N GLN A 192 22.12 33.56 14.71
CA GLN A 192 23.34 32.73 14.74
C GLN A 192 24.43 33.26 13.78
N PRO A 193 25.72 32.96 14.03
CA PRO A 193 26.82 33.37 13.15
C PRO A 193 26.58 32.98 11.68
N VAL A 194 27.02 33.83 10.74
CA VAL A 194 26.83 33.65 9.28
C VAL A 194 27.35 32.27 8.82
N LYS A 195 28.52 31.85 9.32
CA LYS A 195 29.11 30.53 9.03
C LYS A 195 28.14 29.39 9.38
N LYS A 196 27.44 29.46 10.53
CA LYS A 196 26.48 28.45 10.96
C LYS A 196 25.23 28.43 10.07
N LYS A 197 24.68 29.62 9.75
CA LYS A 197 23.55 29.77 8.82
C LYS A 197 23.88 29.16 7.45
N ARG A 198 25.04 29.53 6.87
CA ARG A 198 25.52 29.00 5.60
C ARG A 198 25.66 27.47 5.62
N ASN A 199 26.28 26.92 6.66
CA ASN A 199 26.45 25.48 6.78
C ASN A 199 25.12 24.71 6.88
N LEU A 200 24.11 25.28 7.54
CA LEU A 200 22.78 24.66 7.62
C LEU A 200 22.06 24.70 6.26
N ILE A 201 22.16 25.83 5.54
CA ILE A 201 21.61 25.95 4.18
C ILE A 201 22.27 24.90 3.26
N ILE A 202 23.60 24.82 3.26
CA ILE A 202 24.33 23.84 2.46
C ILE A 202 23.87 22.41 2.79
N ARG A 203 23.77 22.06 4.09
CA ARG A 203 23.30 20.73 4.50
C ARG A 203 21.87 20.43 4.05
N ALA A 204 20.97 21.38 4.18
CA ALA A 204 19.58 21.21 3.72
C ALA A 204 19.53 21.05 2.20
N SER A 205 20.26 21.89 1.46
CA SER A 205 20.32 21.80 0.00
C SER A 205 20.93 20.46 -0.47
N LEU A 206 22.07 20.05 0.09
CA LEU A 206 22.70 18.78 -0.27
C LEU A 206 21.83 17.58 0.08
N HIS A 207 21.15 17.60 1.24
CA HIS A 207 20.24 16.53 1.66
C HIS A 207 19.07 16.35 0.69
N ILE A 208 18.56 17.43 0.11
CA ILE A 208 17.47 17.38 -0.87
C ILE A 208 18.01 17.09 -2.28
N LEU A 209 19.04 17.81 -2.71
CA LEU A 209 19.47 17.79 -4.12
C LEU A 209 20.30 16.55 -4.49
N ILE A 210 21.10 15.98 -3.57
CA ILE A 210 21.91 14.79 -3.88
C ILE A 210 21.02 13.59 -4.20
N PRO A 211 20.00 13.22 -3.38
CA PRO A 211 19.12 12.10 -3.73
C PRO A 211 18.35 12.34 -5.04
N ILE A 212 17.95 13.58 -5.32
CA ILE A 212 17.32 13.94 -6.61
C ILE A 212 18.30 13.69 -7.76
N ALA A 213 19.51 14.23 -7.67
CA ALA A 213 20.52 14.07 -8.72
C ALA A 213 20.89 12.60 -8.96
N VAL A 214 21.09 11.84 -7.89
CA VAL A 214 21.33 10.38 -7.97
C VAL A 214 20.15 9.68 -8.62
N SER A 215 18.92 10.00 -8.22
CA SER A 215 17.73 9.40 -8.79
C SER A 215 17.57 9.68 -10.28
N LEU A 216 17.75 10.94 -10.69
CA LEU A 216 17.66 11.32 -12.09
C LEU A 216 18.77 10.67 -12.93
N TYR A 217 19.98 10.54 -12.39
CA TYR A 217 21.04 9.78 -13.04
C TYR A 217 20.67 8.31 -13.19
N MET A 218 20.21 7.65 -12.12
CA MET A 218 19.74 6.26 -12.17
C MET A 218 18.59 6.08 -13.17
N TYR A 219 17.62 7.01 -13.17
CA TYR A 219 16.49 6.97 -14.09
C TYR A 219 16.90 7.06 -15.56
N SER A 220 17.87 7.96 -15.87
CA SER A 220 18.34 8.18 -17.24
C SER A 220 19.31 7.10 -17.75
N SER A 221 20.08 6.49 -16.85
CA SER A 221 21.09 5.49 -17.18
C SER A 221 20.61 4.05 -17.06
N TYR A 222 19.40 3.82 -16.48
CA TYR A 222 18.87 2.49 -16.31
C TYR A 222 18.42 1.90 -17.64
N GLU A 223 19.01 0.79 -18.02
CA GLU A 223 18.63 -0.01 -19.17
C GLU A 223 18.11 -1.37 -18.71
N GLU A 224 16.92 -1.75 -19.20
CA GLU A 224 16.35 -3.06 -18.95
C GLU A 224 17.07 -4.12 -19.78
N GLU A 225 17.38 -5.24 -19.15
CA GLU A 225 17.85 -6.42 -19.89
C GLU A 225 16.71 -6.95 -20.78
N LYS A 226 17.01 -7.21 -22.04
CA LYS A 226 16.02 -7.72 -23.00
C LYS A 226 15.73 -9.18 -22.72
N ASN A 227 14.62 -9.45 -22.10
CA ASN A 227 14.06 -10.78 -21.84
C ASN A 227 12.53 -10.72 -21.94
N PRO A 228 11.97 -10.54 -23.16
CA PRO A 228 10.57 -10.23 -23.34
C PRO A 228 9.68 -11.45 -23.11
N SER A 229 8.56 -11.24 -22.43
CA SER A 229 7.43 -12.16 -22.32
C SER A 229 6.15 -11.44 -22.67
N ASN A 230 5.31 -12.04 -23.54
CA ASN A 230 4.05 -11.43 -23.96
C ASN A 230 2.97 -11.67 -22.91
N VAL A 231 2.38 -10.58 -22.41
CA VAL A 231 1.36 -10.59 -21.36
C VAL A 231 0.14 -9.78 -21.78
N VAL A 232 -1.04 -10.32 -21.52
CA VAL A 232 -2.35 -9.67 -21.74
C VAL A 232 -3.02 -9.48 -20.39
N VAL A 233 -3.39 -8.24 -20.04
CA VAL A 233 -4.22 -7.91 -18.86
C VAL A 233 -5.63 -7.56 -19.30
N VAL A 234 -6.64 -8.00 -18.56
CA VAL A 234 -8.05 -7.88 -18.93
C VAL A 234 -8.81 -7.07 -17.91
N GLN A 235 -9.64 -6.14 -18.38
CA GLN A 235 -10.55 -5.31 -17.61
C GLN A 235 -11.98 -5.59 -18.07
N PRO A 236 -12.72 -6.52 -17.43
CA PRO A 236 -14.05 -6.91 -17.88
C PRO A 236 -15.11 -5.85 -17.59
N ASN A 237 -14.86 -4.96 -16.65
CA ASN A 237 -15.75 -3.89 -16.21
C ASN A 237 -17.11 -4.37 -15.68
N VAL A 238 -17.11 -5.39 -14.84
CA VAL A 238 -18.29 -5.88 -14.14
C VAL A 238 -18.51 -5.04 -12.89
N ASP A 239 -19.68 -4.43 -12.74
CA ASP A 239 -19.99 -3.64 -11.54
C ASP A 239 -19.91 -4.52 -10.27
N PRO A 240 -19.02 -4.18 -9.31
CA PRO A 240 -18.80 -5.02 -8.13
C PRO A 240 -20.02 -5.16 -7.22
N TYR A 241 -20.93 -4.19 -7.24
CA TYR A 241 -22.15 -4.20 -6.43
C TYR A 241 -23.28 -5.04 -7.04
N SER A 242 -23.24 -5.32 -8.33
CA SER A 242 -24.25 -6.12 -9.05
C SER A 242 -23.69 -7.43 -9.63
N LYS A 243 -22.44 -7.75 -9.36
CA LYS A 243 -21.70 -8.87 -9.94
C LYS A 243 -22.41 -10.23 -9.86
N TYR A 244 -23.04 -10.51 -8.74
CA TYR A 244 -23.72 -11.80 -8.48
C TYR A 244 -25.22 -11.79 -8.82
N GLY A 245 -25.76 -10.70 -9.36
CA GLY A 245 -27.19 -10.57 -9.62
C GLY A 245 -27.56 -10.21 -11.07
N SER A 246 -26.68 -9.57 -11.83
CA SER A 246 -27.00 -9.02 -13.16
C SER A 246 -26.50 -9.87 -14.33
N LEU A 247 -25.41 -10.62 -14.16
CA LEU A 247 -24.83 -11.48 -15.20
C LEU A 247 -24.60 -12.88 -14.66
N SER A 248 -24.87 -13.89 -15.49
CA SER A 248 -24.52 -15.28 -15.18
C SER A 248 -22.99 -15.46 -15.15
N ALA A 249 -22.54 -16.50 -14.44
CA ALA A 249 -21.12 -16.86 -14.40
C ALA A 249 -20.55 -17.14 -15.81
N LEU A 250 -21.34 -17.73 -16.69
CA LEU A 250 -20.94 -18.00 -18.09
C LEU A 250 -20.79 -16.71 -18.90
N GLU A 251 -21.69 -15.75 -18.79
CA GLU A 251 -21.59 -14.46 -19.51
C GLU A 251 -20.38 -13.65 -19.06
N GLN A 252 -20.06 -13.67 -17.75
CA GLN A 252 -18.84 -13.05 -17.21
C GLN A 252 -17.59 -13.73 -17.78
N LEU A 253 -17.56 -15.06 -17.81
CA LEU A 253 -16.44 -15.82 -18.37
C LEU A 253 -16.29 -15.59 -19.90
N GLU A 254 -17.39 -15.54 -20.65
CA GLU A 254 -17.38 -15.22 -22.09
C GLU A 254 -16.82 -13.83 -22.36
N THR A 255 -17.14 -12.85 -21.52
CA THR A 255 -16.57 -11.51 -21.62
C THR A 255 -15.06 -11.52 -21.38
N LEU A 256 -14.58 -12.22 -20.34
CA LEU A 256 -13.16 -12.36 -20.01
C LEU A 256 -12.39 -13.05 -21.15
N THR A 257 -12.90 -14.19 -21.64
CA THR A 257 -12.24 -14.94 -22.73
C THR A 257 -12.24 -14.16 -24.04
N ARG A 258 -13.36 -13.50 -24.41
CA ARG A 258 -13.45 -12.66 -25.61
C ARG A 258 -12.48 -11.48 -25.58
N LEU A 259 -12.36 -10.79 -24.44
CA LEU A 259 -11.38 -9.71 -24.27
C LEU A 259 -9.95 -10.23 -24.33
N SER A 260 -9.66 -11.38 -23.73
CA SER A 260 -8.36 -12.05 -23.80
C SER A 260 -8.00 -12.41 -25.24
N ASP A 261 -8.90 -13.07 -25.95
CA ASP A 261 -8.71 -13.48 -27.36
C ASP A 261 -8.48 -12.28 -28.29
N SER A 262 -9.07 -11.11 -27.97
CA SER A 262 -8.94 -9.92 -28.84
C SER A 262 -7.50 -9.42 -28.99
N LEU A 263 -6.62 -9.71 -28.02
CA LEU A 263 -5.22 -9.32 -28.02
C LEU A 263 -4.25 -10.49 -27.87
N GLY A 264 -4.75 -11.70 -27.62
CA GLY A 264 -3.95 -12.92 -27.52
C GLY A 264 -3.18 -13.21 -28.81
N GLN A 265 -1.95 -13.67 -28.69
CA GLN A 265 -1.03 -14.03 -29.75
C GLN A 265 -0.49 -15.44 -29.54
N ALA A 266 0.05 -16.07 -30.57
CA ALA A 266 0.62 -17.43 -30.47
C ALA A 266 1.74 -17.55 -29.41
N ASN A 267 2.42 -16.44 -29.10
CA ASN A 267 3.47 -16.34 -28.09
C ASN A 267 3.00 -15.70 -26.77
N THR A 268 1.69 -15.54 -26.55
CA THR A 268 1.19 -15.05 -25.26
C THR A 268 1.46 -16.07 -24.17
N GLU A 269 2.25 -15.67 -23.17
CA GLU A 269 2.66 -16.50 -22.04
C GLU A 269 1.67 -16.39 -20.87
N TYR A 270 1.14 -15.16 -20.63
CA TYR A 270 0.21 -14.91 -19.54
C TYR A 270 -1.01 -14.13 -19.98
N PHE A 271 -2.17 -14.61 -19.55
CA PHE A 271 -3.40 -13.84 -19.43
C PHE A 271 -3.62 -13.52 -17.95
N ILE A 272 -3.90 -12.26 -17.61
CA ILE A 272 -4.12 -11.84 -16.21
C ILE A 272 -5.52 -11.26 -16.12
N TRP A 273 -6.38 -11.90 -15.35
CA TRP A 273 -7.73 -11.47 -15.02
C TRP A 273 -7.76 -10.86 -13.62
N PRO A 274 -8.70 -9.94 -13.33
CA PRO A 274 -8.69 -9.21 -12.06
C PRO A 274 -9.07 -10.05 -10.85
N GLU A 275 -9.10 -9.41 -9.68
CA GLU A 275 -9.53 -9.97 -8.40
C GLU A 275 -10.96 -10.52 -8.50
N THR A 276 -11.20 -11.70 -7.96
CA THR A 276 -12.49 -12.42 -7.97
C THR A 276 -13.12 -12.52 -9.37
N ALA A 277 -12.34 -12.59 -10.45
CA ALA A 277 -12.85 -12.57 -11.82
C ALA A 277 -13.56 -13.88 -12.20
N ILE A 278 -13.10 -15.03 -11.70
CA ILE A 278 -13.83 -16.29 -11.86
C ILE A 278 -15.02 -16.28 -10.89
N PRO A 279 -16.26 -16.16 -11.40
CA PRO A 279 -17.44 -15.90 -10.57
C PRO A 279 -18.04 -17.19 -10.02
N GLU A 280 -17.24 -18.01 -9.39
CA GLU A 280 -17.62 -19.28 -8.78
C GLU A 280 -16.91 -19.43 -7.43
N TYR A 281 -17.67 -19.83 -6.41
CA TYR A 281 -17.12 -20.20 -5.12
C TYR A 281 -16.73 -21.66 -5.16
N THR A 282 -15.43 -21.95 -5.27
CA THR A 282 -14.91 -23.24 -5.73
C THR A 282 -14.14 -23.97 -4.62
N ASP A 283 -14.39 -25.28 -4.50
CA ASP A 283 -13.53 -26.20 -3.76
C ASP A 283 -12.20 -26.37 -4.52
N GLU A 284 -11.09 -25.97 -3.91
CA GLU A 284 -9.77 -26.02 -4.55
C GLU A 284 -9.36 -27.43 -4.98
N GLU A 285 -9.70 -28.45 -4.16
CA GLU A 285 -9.39 -29.84 -4.45
C GLU A 285 -10.19 -30.37 -5.66
N ARG A 286 -11.33 -29.74 -6.00
CA ARG A 286 -12.26 -30.18 -7.04
C ARG A 286 -12.37 -29.22 -8.22
N ILE A 287 -11.56 -28.18 -8.29
CA ILE A 287 -11.64 -27.16 -9.36
C ILE A 287 -11.67 -27.74 -10.77
N ARG A 288 -10.91 -28.83 -11.00
CA ARG A 288 -10.85 -29.48 -12.32
C ARG A 288 -12.17 -30.10 -12.78
N GLY A 289 -13.10 -30.33 -11.87
CA GLY A 289 -14.47 -30.79 -12.17
C GLY A 289 -15.45 -29.66 -12.48
N SER A 290 -15.08 -28.40 -12.34
CA SER A 290 -15.93 -27.25 -12.59
C SER A 290 -16.17 -27.04 -14.10
N LEU A 291 -17.40 -26.63 -14.44
CA LEU A 291 -17.76 -26.24 -15.81
C LEU A 291 -16.93 -25.05 -16.28
N LEU A 292 -16.69 -24.06 -15.41
CA LEU A 292 -15.90 -22.87 -15.74
C LEU A 292 -14.44 -23.24 -15.99
N TYR A 293 -13.85 -24.15 -15.21
CA TYR A 293 -12.51 -24.66 -15.46
C TYR A 293 -12.41 -25.31 -16.85
N GLY A 294 -13.38 -26.15 -17.23
CA GLY A 294 -13.40 -26.78 -18.57
C GLY A 294 -13.45 -25.75 -19.69
N ARG A 295 -14.20 -24.65 -19.51
CA ARG A 295 -14.27 -23.54 -20.47
C ARG A 295 -12.96 -22.75 -20.55
N ILE A 296 -12.30 -22.54 -19.41
CA ILE A 296 -10.99 -21.90 -19.33
C ILE A 296 -9.93 -22.76 -20.04
N GLN A 297 -9.93 -24.07 -19.84
CA GLN A 297 -9.03 -24.98 -20.54
C GLN A 297 -9.23 -24.94 -22.06
N ASN A 298 -10.48 -24.91 -22.53
CA ASN A 298 -10.80 -24.78 -23.96
C ASN A 298 -10.31 -23.43 -24.54
N PHE A 299 -10.31 -22.36 -23.73
CA PHE A 299 -9.73 -21.07 -24.12
C PHE A 299 -8.19 -21.18 -24.21
N LEU A 300 -7.53 -21.69 -23.17
CA LEU A 300 -6.07 -21.80 -23.10
C LEU A 300 -5.50 -22.74 -24.16
N ASN A 301 -6.21 -23.79 -24.56
CA ASN A 301 -5.81 -24.73 -25.62
C ASN A 301 -5.57 -24.07 -27.00
N LYS A 302 -6.01 -22.83 -27.19
CA LYS A 302 -5.69 -22.05 -28.40
C LYS A 302 -4.24 -21.55 -28.43
N TYR A 303 -3.56 -21.57 -27.30
CA TYR A 303 -2.24 -20.97 -27.09
C TYR A 303 -1.25 -22.04 -26.60
N LYS A 304 -0.04 -22.06 -27.14
CA LYS A 304 0.90 -23.14 -26.88
C LYS A 304 1.37 -23.24 -25.41
N ASN A 305 1.68 -22.08 -24.80
CA ASN A 305 2.27 -22.01 -23.44
C ASN A 305 1.49 -21.06 -22.53
N ALA A 306 0.21 -20.80 -22.82
CA ALA A 306 -0.54 -19.82 -22.08
C ALA A 306 -0.85 -20.28 -20.65
N ASN A 307 -0.70 -19.32 -19.74
CA ASN A 307 -1.06 -19.42 -18.34
C ASN A 307 -2.08 -18.32 -18.02
N LEU A 308 -3.11 -18.67 -17.28
CA LEU A 308 -4.08 -17.71 -16.74
C LEU A 308 -3.80 -17.47 -15.26
N ILE A 309 -3.50 -16.22 -14.88
CA ILE A 309 -3.56 -15.77 -13.49
C ILE A 309 -4.89 -15.03 -13.29
N SER A 310 -5.69 -15.47 -12.33
CA SER A 310 -7.00 -14.90 -12.05
C SER A 310 -7.29 -14.84 -10.56
N GLY A 311 -8.10 -13.87 -10.13
CA GLY A 311 -8.69 -13.91 -8.80
C GLY A 311 -9.96 -14.73 -8.78
N MET A 312 -10.23 -15.37 -7.65
CA MET A 312 -11.46 -16.10 -7.37
C MET A 312 -11.75 -16.17 -5.86
N GLU A 313 -12.96 -16.51 -5.51
CA GLU A 313 -13.30 -16.97 -4.17
C GLU A 313 -13.21 -18.49 -4.12
N SER A 314 -12.43 -19.01 -3.17
CA SER A 314 -12.23 -20.44 -3.00
C SER A 314 -12.44 -20.89 -1.57
N TYR A 315 -12.50 -22.20 -1.36
CA TYR A 315 -12.53 -22.79 -0.03
C TYR A 315 -11.79 -24.12 0.01
N LEU A 316 -11.34 -24.48 1.22
CA LEU A 316 -10.81 -25.80 1.56
C LEU A 316 -11.65 -26.44 2.64
N LEU A 317 -11.84 -27.75 2.57
CA LEU A 317 -12.56 -28.56 3.56
C LEU A 317 -11.57 -29.32 4.44
N TYR A 318 -11.80 -29.29 5.75
CA TYR A 318 -10.97 -29.96 6.74
C TYR A 318 -11.80 -30.88 7.64
N ASP A 319 -11.21 -31.93 8.16
CA ASP A 319 -11.86 -32.82 9.13
C ASP A 319 -11.86 -32.22 10.55
N SER A 320 -11.02 -31.20 10.81
CA SER A 320 -10.97 -30.44 12.07
C SER A 320 -10.65 -28.98 11.79
N ALA A 321 -10.96 -28.07 12.73
CA ALA A 321 -10.63 -26.66 12.61
C ALA A 321 -9.11 -26.44 12.55
N LYS A 322 -8.57 -26.12 11.37
CA LYS A 322 -7.13 -25.86 11.17
C LYS A 322 -6.74 -24.40 11.38
N THR A 323 -7.71 -23.49 11.25
CA THR A 323 -7.49 -22.04 11.33
C THR A 323 -8.53 -21.38 12.23
N PRO A 324 -8.28 -20.20 12.76
CA PRO A 324 -9.29 -19.46 13.55
C PRO A 324 -10.52 -19.03 12.74
N THR A 325 -10.43 -19.03 11.40
CA THR A 325 -11.50 -18.65 10.48
C THR A 325 -12.32 -19.84 10.00
N ALA A 326 -11.83 -21.06 10.21
CA ALA A 326 -12.52 -22.28 9.81
C ALA A 326 -13.90 -22.42 10.50
N ARG A 327 -14.95 -22.69 9.71
CA ARG A 327 -16.33 -22.83 10.17
C ARG A 327 -16.78 -24.26 10.03
N HIS A 328 -17.47 -24.77 11.04
CA HIS A 328 -18.10 -26.07 10.96
C HIS A 328 -19.33 -26.03 10.04
N ILE A 329 -19.37 -26.91 9.05
CA ILE A 329 -20.52 -27.12 8.15
C ILE A 329 -21.24 -28.37 8.61
N GLU A 330 -22.34 -28.19 9.34
CA GLU A 330 -23.08 -29.30 9.97
C GLU A 330 -23.52 -30.38 8.96
N GLN A 331 -23.97 -29.96 7.77
CA GLN A 331 -24.44 -30.89 6.73
C GLN A 331 -23.33 -31.80 6.18
N LEU A 332 -22.08 -31.38 6.26
CA LEU A 332 -20.92 -32.15 5.79
C LEU A 332 -20.13 -32.82 6.93
N GLY A 333 -20.39 -32.42 8.19
CA GLY A 333 -19.60 -32.82 9.34
C GLY A 333 -18.12 -32.39 9.25
N ARG A 334 -17.81 -31.36 8.43
CA ARG A 334 -16.45 -30.88 8.14
C ARG A 334 -16.33 -29.39 8.41
N TYR A 335 -15.11 -28.92 8.50
CA TYR A 335 -14.79 -27.50 8.61
C TYR A 335 -14.43 -26.93 7.25
N ALA A 336 -14.87 -25.72 6.93
CA ALA A 336 -14.51 -24.99 5.73
C ALA A 336 -13.82 -23.68 6.08
N ASP A 337 -12.79 -23.35 5.33
CA ASP A 337 -12.14 -22.03 5.33
C ASP A 337 -12.31 -21.41 3.95
N SER A 338 -12.73 -20.14 3.89
CA SER A 338 -12.96 -19.40 2.65
C SER A 338 -11.79 -18.47 2.39
N PHE A 339 -11.42 -18.28 1.13
CA PHE A 339 -10.27 -17.47 0.74
C PHE A 339 -10.65 -16.48 -0.37
N ASN A 340 -10.12 -15.28 -0.28
CA ASN A 340 -9.88 -14.45 -1.44
C ASN A 340 -8.56 -14.93 -2.05
N ALA A 341 -8.63 -15.57 -3.22
CA ALA A 341 -7.50 -16.31 -3.78
C ALA A 341 -7.10 -15.82 -5.16
N ALA A 342 -5.81 -15.95 -5.48
CA ALA A 342 -5.34 -16.01 -6.85
C ALA A 342 -5.15 -17.47 -7.26
N VAL A 343 -5.45 -17.78 -8.51
CA VAL A 343 -5.23 -19.08 -9.13
C VAL A 343 -4.43 -18.92 -10.40
N GLN A 344 -3.44 -19.79 -10.62
CA GLN A 344 -2.86 -19.99 -11.93
C GLN A 344 -3.38 -21.29 -12.53
N ILE A 345 -3.96 -21.19 -13.72
CA ILE A 345 -4.42 -22.32 -14.54
C ILE A 345 -3.55 -22.32 -15.80
N GLU A 346 -2.90 -23.42 -16.05
CA GLU A 346 -2.04 -23.62 -17.21
C GLU A 346 -2.81 -24.29 -18.36
N ASN A 347 -2.23 -24.24 -19.54
CA ASN A 347 -2.61 -25.12 -20.65
C ASN A 347 -2.11 -26.56 -20.38
N SER A 348 -2.44 -27.08 -19.19
CA SER A 348 -2.14 -28.41 -18.69
C SER A 348 -3.10 -28.75 -17.54
N ALA A 349 -2.87 -29.84 -16.83
CA ALA A 349 -3.65 -30.17 -15.62
C ALA A 349 -3.17 -29.43 -14.35
N GLU A 350 -2.07 -28.69 -14.42
CA GLU A 350 -1.52 -28.00 -13.25
C GLU A 350 -2.35 -26.77 -12.86
N VAL A 351 -2.59 -26.63 -11.56
CA VAL A 351 -3.29 -25.50 -10.95
C VAL A 351 -2.56 -25.11 -9.69
N GLN A 352 -2.20 -23.83 -9.57
CA GLN A 352 -1.52 -23.28 -8.40
C GLN A 352 -2.44 -22.28 -7.72
N PHE A 353 -2.51 -22.31 -6.39
CA PHE A 353 -3.33 -21.38 -5.59
C PHE A 353 -2.46 -20.51 -4.70
N TYR A 354 -2.92 -19.30 -4.46
CA TYR A 354 -2.37 -18.36 -3.50
C TYR A 354 -3.53 -17.71 -2.72
N HIS A 355 -3.49 -17.73 -1.38
CA HIS A 355 -4.48 -17.13 -0.53
C HIS A 355 -4.01 -15.75 -0.06
N LYS A 356 -4.84 -14.73 -0.24
CA LYS A 356 -4.53 -13.35 0.14
C LYS A 356 -4.04 -13.27 1.58
N SER A 357 -2.86 -12.67 1.78
CA SER A 357 -2.19 -12.56 3.08
C SER A 357 -2.54 -11.26 3.81
N LYS A 358 -2.65 -10.13 3.07
CA LYS A 358 -2.93 -8.79 3.63
C LYS A 358 -4.40 -8.46 3.41
N LEU A 359 -5.23 -8.93 4.32
CA LEU A 359 -6.68 -8.73 4.28
C LEU A 359 -7.04 -7.29 4.67
N VAL A 360 -8.10 -6.75 4.06
CA VAL A 360 -8.59 -5.40 4.36
C VAL A 360 -9.30 -5.40 5.72
N PRO A 361 -8.80 -4.61 6.71
CA PRO A 361 -9.44 -4.54 8.01
C PRO A 361 -10.88 -4.02 7.91
N GLY A 362 -11.80 -4.69 8.58
CA GLY A 362 -13.20 -4.29 8.61
C GLY A 362 -14.03 -4.73 7.41
N VAL A 363 -13.43 -5.32 6.37
CA VAL A 363 -14.12 -5.85 5.19
C VAL A 363 -13.86 -7.34 5.03
N GLU A 364 -12.59 -7.72 4.94
CA GLU A 364 -12.16 -9.11 4.72
C GLU A 364 -11.75 -9.81 6.03
N GLN A 365 -11.42 -9.06 7.05
CA GLN A 365 -11.12 -9.59 8.40
C GLN A 365 -11.73 -8.74 9.50
N LEU A 366 -12.20 -9.38 10.58
CA LEU A 366 -12.59 -8.71 11.81
C LEU A 366 -11.31 -8.39 12.62
N PRO A 367 -10.95 -7.10 12.77
CA PRO A 367 -9.81 -6.74 13.60
C PRO A 367 -10.03 -7.21 15.05
N PHE A 368 -8.97 -7.70 15.70
CA PHE A 368 -9.03 -8.20 17.07
C PHE A 368 -10.16 -9.23 17.29
N ALA A 369 -10.30 -10.18 16.37
CA ALA A 369 -11.42 -11.12 16.28
C ALA A 369 -11.72 -11.85 17.60
N SER A 370 -10.70 -12.13 18.43
CA SER A 370 -10.86 -12.74 19.76
C SER A 370 -11.59 -11.82 20.75
N ALA A 371 -11.31 -10.51 20.71
CA ALA A 371 -11.91 -9.52 21.60
C ALA A 371 -13.25 -9.00 21.08
N LEU A 372 -13.44 -8.94 19.76
CA LEU A 372 -14.60 -8.35 19.09
C LEU A 372 -15.55 -9.39 18.48
N ALA A 373 -15.50 -10.66 18.92
CA ALA A 373 -16.33 -11.74 18.41
C ALA A 373 -17.84 -11.43 18.45
N PHE A 374 -18.30 -10.64 19.43
CA PHE A 374 -19.68 -10.19 19.57
C PHE A 374 -20.14 -9.25 18.42
N MET A 375 -19.22 -8.64 17.69
CA MET A 375 -19.51 -7.77 16.55
C MET A 375 -19.65 -8.53 15.21
N LYS A 376 -19.41 -9.85 15.16
CA LYS A 376 -19.54 -10.65 13.93
C LYS A 376 -20.86 -10.44 13.18
N PRO A 377 -22.05 -10.40 13.84
CA PRO A 377 -23.31 -10.17 13.15
C PRO A 377 -23.39 -8.78 12.48
N LEU A 378 -22.82 -7.77 13.12
CA LEU A 378 -22.76 -6.41 12.59
C LEU A 378 -21.85 -6.36 11.35
N PHE A 379 -20.73 -7.04 11.39
CA PHE A 379 -19.79 -7.18 10.26
C PHE A 379 -20.45 -7.84 9.05
N ALA A 380 -21.20 -8.92 9.27
CA ALA A 380 -21.93 -9.60 8.22
C ALA A 380 -22.99 -8.71 7.57
N ALA A 381 -23.68 -7.89 8.37
CA ALA A 381 -24.70 -6.96 7.89
C ALA A 381 -24.12 -5.83 7.01
N PHE A 382 -22.83 -5.54 7.12
CA PHE A 382 -22.12 -4.52 6.32
C PHE A 382 -21.38 -5.09 5.09
N GLY A 383 -21.72 -6.31 4.67
CA GLY A 383 -21.11 -6.95 3.51
C GLY A 383 -19.73 -7.56 3.76
N GLY A 384 -19.27 -7.57 5.01
CA GLY A 384 -18.10 -8.33 5.43
C GLY A 384 -18.39 -9.82 5.46
N THR A 385 -17.37 -10.64 5.18
CA THR A 385 -17.48 -12.10 5.30
C THR A 385 -17.73 -12.48 6.76
N THR A 386 -18.82 -13.22 7.00
CA THR A 386 -19.18 -13.71 8.34
C THR A 386 -18.09 -14.62 8.89
N GLY A 387 -17.09 -14.08 9.62
CA GLY A 387 -15.98 -14.83 10.20
C GLY A 387 -14.60 -14.50 9.61
N GLY A 388 -14.53 -13.71 8.54
CA GLY A 388 -13.31 -13.37 7.82
C GLY A 388 -12.89 -14.45 6.82
N TYR A 389 -12.02 -14.08 5.90
CA TYR A 389 -11.29 -15.03 5.05
C TYR A 389 -10.15 -15.67 5.81
N GLY A 390 -9.82 -16.91 5.46
CA GLY A 390 -8.53 -17.51 5.73
C GLY A 390 -7.43 -16.76 4.98
N ARG A 391 -6.20 -16.87 5.46
CA ARG A 391 -5.03 -16.24 4.84
C ARG A 391 -3.81 -17.14 4.93
N GLN A 392 -2.85 -16.95 4.04
CA GLN A 392 -1.51 -17.50 4.22
C GLN A 392 -0.55 -16.41 4.73
N ASP A 393 0.56 -16.81 5.35
CA ASP A 393 1.50 -15.86 5.96
C ASP A 393 2.51 -15.33 4.95
N GLU A 394 2.99 -16.16 4.02
CA GLU A 394 4.07 -15.87 3.09
C GLU A 394 3.54 -15.69 1.65
N PRO A 395 4.19 -14.82 0.84
CA PRO A 395 3.82 -14.69 -0.57
C PRO A 395 4.21 -15.93 -1.37
N SER A 396 3.39 -16.27 -2.35
CA SER A 396 3.68 -17.33 -3.32
C SER A 396 4.28 -16.76 -4.61
N VAL A 397 4.96 -17.61 -5.36
CA VAL A 397 5.34 -17.37 -6.76
C VAL A 397 4.67 -18.44 -7.60
N PHE A 398 3.97 -18.01 -8.64
CA PHE A 398 3.43 -18.93 -9.64
C PHE A 398 4.46 -19.14 -10.74
N TYR A 399 4.76 -20.37 -11.06
CA TYR A 399 5.67 -20.71 -12.15
C TYR A 399 4.89 -21.22 -13.35
N SER A 400 5.14 -20.64 -14.53
CA SER A 400 4.59 -21.14 -15.78
C SER A 400 5.29 -22.42 -16.22
N GLN A 401 4.72 -23.08 -17.24
CA GLN A 401 5.34 -24.23 -17.91
C GLN A 401 6.73 -23.90 -18.47
N SER A 402 6.98 -22.65 -18.82
CA SER A 402 8.27 -22.15 -19.31
C SER A 402 9.24 -21.78 -18.19
N GLY A 403 8.86 -21.98 -16.92
CA GLY A 403 9.67 -21.65 -15.76
C GLY A 403 9.68 -20.16 -15.39
N ILE A 404 8.78 -19.33 -15.95
CA ILE A 404 8.68 -17.91 -15.63
C ILE A 404 7.94 -17.74 -14.31
N GLY A 405 8.57 -17.06 -13.34
CA GLY A 405 7.98 -16.76 -12.03
C GLY A 405 7.15 -15.47 -12.06
N ALA A 406 5.88 -15.54 -11.66
CA ALA A 406 4.99 -14.41 -11.46
C ALA A 406 4.66 -14.24 -9.97
N ALA A 407 4.75 -13.03 -9.43
CA ALA A 407 4.22 -12.72 -8.09
C ALA A 407 2.73 -12.39 -8.20
N PRO A 408 1.79 -13.24 -7.76
CA PRO A 408 0.40 -12.86 -7.63
C PRO A 408 0.26 -11.92 -6.44
N VAL A 409 -0.27 -10.73 -6.68
CA VAL A 409 -0.49 -9.70 -5.65
C VAL A 409 -1.95 -9.26 -5.72
N ILE A 410 -2.71 -9.54 -4.66
CA ILE A 410 -4.15 -9.28 -4.65
C ILE A 410 -4.43 -7.92 -4.04
N CYS A 411 -4.79 -6.94 -4.88
CA CYS A 411 -5.37 -5.65 -4.49
C CYS A 411 -4.52 -4.92 -3.42
N TYR A 412 -5.04 -4.84 -2.22
CA TYR A 412 -4.46 -4.16 -1.05
C TYR A 412 -3.02 -4.59 -0.71
N GLU A 413 -2.62 -5.82 -1.02
CA GLU A 413 -1.26 -6.33 -0.77
C GLU A 413 -0.17 -5.52 -1.47
N SER A 414 -0.49 -4.91 -2.60
CA SER A 414 0.45 -4.09 -3.38
C SER A 414 1.00 -2.88 -2.62
N ILE A 415 0.38 -2.50 -1.49
CA ILE A 415 0.83 -1.40 -0.63
C ILE A 415 2.07 -1.80 0.20
N TRP A 416 2.24 -3.09 0.52
CA TRP A 416 3.36 -3.59 1.33
C TRP A 416 4.60 -3.87 0.48
N GLY A 417 5.56 -2.93 0.46
CA GLY A 417 6.80 -3.08 -0.30
C GLY A 417 7.59 -4.32 0.07
N ALA A 418 7.81 -4.57 1.37
CA ALA A 418 8.58 -5.73 1.83
C ALA A 418 7.90 -7.07 1.48
N TYR A 419 6.56 -7.12 1.52
CA TYR A 419 5.80 -8.32 1.16
C TYR A 419 5.95 -8.67 -0.33
N VAL A 420 5.82 -7.67 -1.21
CA VAL A 420 6.04 -7.85 -2.65
C VAL A 420 7.51 -8.17 -2.95
N ALA A 421 8.45 -7.52 -2.23
CA ALA A 421 9.88 -7.79 -2.36
C ALA A 421 10.23 -9.24 -1.96
N GLU A 422 9.53 -9.83 -1.00
CA GLU A 422 9.72 -11.23 -0.60
C GLU A 422 9.29 -12.20 -1.71
N ALA A 423 8.18 -11.96 -2.41
CA ALA A 423 7.80 -12.74 -3.59
C ALA A 423 8.89 -12.67 -4.68
N VAL A 424 9.47 -11.47 -4.89
CA VAL A 424 10.57 -11.30 -5.85
C VAL A 424 11.83 -12.04 -5.39
N LYS A 425 12.14 -12.01 -4.10
CA LYS A 425 13.24 -12.78 -3.52
C LYS A 425 13.07 -14.30 -3.70
N ASN A 426 11.82 -14.76 -3.67
CA ASN A 426 11.45 -16.18 -3.87
C ASN A 426 11.39 -16.59 -5.36
N GLY A 427 11.76 -15.70 -6.30
CA GLY A 427 11.94 -16.02 -7.71
C GLY A 427 10.97 -15.38 -8.68
N ALA A 428 10.11 -14.45 -8.25
CA ALA A 428 9.24 -13.75 -9.19
C ALA A 428 10.05 -12.83 -10.13
N GLN A 429 9.82 -12.98 -11.43
CA GLN A 429 10.47 -12.22 -12.49
C GLN A 429 9.64 -11.01 -12.94
N PHE A 430 8.35 -11.00 -12.62
CA PHE A 430 7.44 -9.87 -12.75
C PHE A 430 6.35 -9.91 -11.68
N ILE A 431 5.59 -8.82 -11.53
CA ILE A 431 4.51 -8.69 -10.54
C ILE A 431 3.18 -8.66 -11.28
N ALA A 432 2.26 -9.58 -10.92
CA ALA A 432 0.90 -9.63 -11.42
C ALA A 432 -0.06 -9.07 -10.34
N ILE A 433 -0.45 -7.79 -10.46
CA ILE A 433 -1.44 -7.19 -9.55
C ILE A 433 -2.84 -7.47 -10.11
N ILE A 434 -3.67 -8.12 -9.31
CA ILE A 434 -5.08 -8.37 -9.60
C ILE A 434 -5.95 -7.61 -8.59
N THR A 435 -6.89 -6.80 -9.05
CA THR A 435 -7.63 -5.89 -8.16
C THR A 435 -9.03 -5.55 -8.64
N ASN A 436 -9.82 -4.96 -7.73
CA ASN A 436 -11.13 -4.40 -8.04
C ASN A 436 -11.29 -3.02 -7.37
N ASP A 437 -10.83 -1.96 -8.04
CA ASP A 437 -10.89 -0.59 -7.51
C ASP A 437 -12.29 0.04 -7.62
N GLY A 438 -13.26 -0.65 -8.21
CA GLY A 438 -14.65 -0.19 -8.36
C GLY A 438 -15.34 0.14 -7.04
N TRP A 439 -14.91 -0.51 -5.96
CA TRP A 439 -15.41 -0.25 -4.62
C TRP A 439 -15.27 1.21 -4.16
N TRP A 440 -14.31 1.96 -4.71
CA TRP A 440 -14.01 3.34 -4.31
C TRP A 440 -14.71 4.38 -5.16
N GLY A 441 -15.41 3.96 -6.22
CA GLY A 441 -16.02 4.86 -7.20
C GLY A 441 -14.97 5.68 -7.94
N ASN A 442 -15.41 6.71 -8.68
CA ASN A 442 -14.50 7.60 -9.40
C ASN A 442 -13.85 8.63 -8.46
N THR A 443 -12.95 8.17 -7.61
CA THR A 443 -12.26 8.97 -6.59
C THR A 443 -10.76 8.83 -6.71
N SER A 444 -10.00 9.59 -5.92
CA SER A 444 -8.54 9.52 -5.86
C SER A 444 -8.01 8.13 -5.40
N GLY A 445 -8.82 7.29 -4.79
CA GLY A 445 -8.40 5.96 -4.31
C GLY A 445 -7.82 5.08 -5.42
N LYS A 446 -8.51 4.99 -6.57
CA LYS A 446 -8.05 4.22 -7.73
C LYS A 446 -6.73 4.74 -8.31
N ASP A 447 -6.58 6.08 -8.35
CA ASP A 447 -5.39 6.72 -8.89
C ASP A 447 -4.19 6.54 -7.94
N GLN A 448 -4.41 6.69 -6.63
CA GLN A 448 -3.40 6.41 -5.60
C GLN A 448 -2.93 4.95 -5.66
N HIS A 449 -3.87 4.01 -5.80
CA HIS A 449 -3.55 2.59 -5.87
C HIS A 449 -2.73 2.24 -7.12
N MET A 450 -3.06 2.84 -8.27
CA MET A 450 -2.24 2.72 -9.49
C MET A 450 -0.86 3.35 -9.31
N ALA A 451 -0.78 4.53 -8.68
CA ALA A 451 0.49 5.21 -8.42
C ALA A 451 1.40 4.38 -7.49
N TYR A 452 0.85 3.73 -6.46
CA TYR A 452 1.65 2.91 -5.54
C TYR A 452 2.24 1.66 -6.21
N ALA A 453 1.62 1.15 -7.27
CA ALA A 453 2.21 0.07 -8.06
C ALA A 453 3.54 0.48 -8.72
N LYS A 454 3.74 1.78 -9.04
CA LYS A 454 5.02 2.30 -9.55
C LYS A 454 6.15 2.15 -8.53
N LEU A 455 5.83 2.30 -7.22
CA LEU A 455 6.80 2.11 -6.14
C LEU A 455 7.30 0.68 -6.11
N ARG A 456 6.42 -0.31 -6.28
CA ARG A 456 6.79 -1.74 -6.34
C ARG A 456 7.72 -2.02 -7.50
N ALA A 457 7.43 -1.43 -8.67
CA ALA A 457 8.29 -1.58 -9.84
C ALA A 457 9.72 -1.04 -9.58
N VAL A 458 9.85 0.16 -8.99
CA VAL A 458 11.15 0.79 -8.68
C VAL A 458 11.90 0.01 -7.59
N GLU A 459 11.23 -0.36 -6.50
CA GLU A 459 11.84 -1.08 -5.37
C GLU A 459 12.43 -2.42 -5.76
N THR A 460 11.75 -3.12 -6.66
CA THR A 460 12.08 -4.50 -7.03
C THR A 460 12.73 -4.64 -8.39
N ARG A 461 12.74 -3.58 -9.21
CA ARG A 461 13.12 -3.63 -10.63
C ARG A 461 12.37 -4.73 -11.39
N ARG A 462 11.06 -4.79 -11.17
CA ARG A 462 10.16 -5.71 -11.87
C ARG A 462 9.12 -4.94 -12.65
N TRP A 463 8.77 -5.47 -13.81
CA TRP A 463 7.56 -5.02 -14.49
C TRP A 463 6.35 -5.37 -13.63
N VAL A 464 5.37 -4.48 -13.64
CA VAL A 464 4.05 -4.72 -13.06
C VAL A 464 3.04 -4.84 -14.20
N ALA A 465 2.39 -5.99 -14.27
CA ALA A 465 1.20 -6.22 -15.11
C ALA A 465 -0.02 -6.16 -14.18
N ARG A 466 -0.82 -5.09 -14.31
CA ARG A 466 -1.95 -4.82 -13.43
C ARG A 466 -3.26 -5.04 -14.17
N SER A 467 -4.08 -5.95 -13.65
CA SER A 467 -5.45 -6.22 -14.11
C SER A 467 -6.44 -5.74 -13.06
N ALA A 468 -7.28 -4.79 -13.40
CA ALA A 468 -8.35 -4.27 -12.57
C ALA A 468 -9.71 -4.59 -13.18
N ASN A 469 -10.70 -4.96 -12.36
CA ASN A 469 -12.05 -5.22 -12.87
C ASN A 469 -12.69 -3.95 -13.43
N THR A 470 -12.88 -2.94 -12.61
CA THR A 470 -13.46 -1.62 -12.96
C THR A 470 -12.49 -0.47 -12.69
N GLY A 471 -11.24 -0.78 -12.39
CA GLY A 471 -10.18 0.16 -12.02
C GLY A 471 -9.41 0.67 -13.23
N ILE A 472 -8.11 0.87 -13.01
CA ILE A 472 -7.14 1.22 -14.04
C ILE A 472 -6.20 0.02 -14.23
N SER A 473 -6.35 -0.70 -15.32
CA SER A 473 -5.40 -1.74 -15.74
C SER A 473 -4.20 -1.12 -16.43
N GLY A 474 -3.04 -1.77 -16.40
CA GLY A 474 -1.87 -1.21 -17.08
C GLY A 474 -0.60 -2.00 -16.91
N PHE A 475 0.42 -1.53 -17.60
CA PHE A 475 1.79 -2.04 -17.53
C PHE A 475 2.73 -0.94 -17.06
N ILE A 476 3.54 -1.26 -16.06
CA ILE A 476 4.54 -0.36 -15.48
C ILE A 476 5.90 -1.03 -15.65
N ASN A 477 6.87 -0.31 -16.23
CA ASN A 477 8.22 -0.83 -16.46
C ASN A 477 9.08 -0.81 -15.17
N GLN A 478 10.31 -1.32 -15.26
CA GLN A 478 11.24 -1.44 -14.14
C GLN A 478 11.69 -0.09 -13.55
N ARG A 479 11.47 1.04 -14.25
CA ARG A 479 11.71 2.40 -13.76
C ARG A 479 10.50 3.04 -13.10
N GLY A 480 9.35 2.35 -13.11
CA GLY A 480 8.09 2.87 -12.60
C GLY A 480 7.31 3.72 -13.61
N ASP A 481 7.67 3.71 -14.90
CA ASP A 481 6.92 4.42 -15.92
C ASP A 481 5.71 3.61 -16.34
N VAL A 482 4.55 4.26 -16.44
CA VAL A 482 3.34 3.65 -16.98
C VAL A 482 3.48 3.60 -18.50
N VAL A 483 3.69 2.39 -19.05
CA VAL A 483 3.88 2.17 -20.48
C VAL A 483 2.54 2.14 -21.22
N LYS A 484 1.53 1.52 -20.61
CA LYS A 484 0.16 1.46 -21.07
C LYS A 484 -0.80 1.48 -19.89
N GLN A 485 -1.95 2.12 -20.05
CA GLN A 485 -3.04 2.07 -19.07
C GLN A 485 -4.40 2.14 -19.75
N SER A 486 -5.40 1.56 -19.11
CA SER A 486 -6.80 1.64 -19.52
C SER A 486 -7.45 2.94 -19.02
N SER A 487 -8.60 3.25 -19.59
CA SER A 487 -9.53 4.20 -18.98
C SER A 487 -10.30 3.55 -17.85
N TRP A 488 -10.74 4.37 -16.90
CA TRP A 488 -11.65 3.99 -15.82
C TRP A 488 -13.01 3.57 -16.38
N TRP A 489 -13.60 2.49 -15.83
CA TRP A 489 -14.96 2.03 -16.08
C TRP A 489 -15.25 1.70 -17.55
N VAL A 490 -14.31 1.08 -18.27
CA VAL A 490 -14.43 0.66 -19.67
C VAL A 490 -14.00 -0.80 -19.82
N PRO A 491 -14.82 -1.68 -20.44
CA PRO A 491 -14.37 -3.04 -20.73
C PRO A 491 -13.28 -3.00 -21.81
N THR A 492 -12.10 -3.56 -21.50
CA THR A 492 -10.94 -3.53 -22.39
C THR A 492 -9.93 -4.62 -22.05
N ALA A 493 -8.98 -4.83 -22.93
CA ALA A 493 -7.75 -5.57 -22.66
C ALA A 493 -6.55 -4.72 -23.09
N LEU A 494 -5.40 -4.95 -22.47
CA LEU A 494 -4.12 -4.35 -22.85
C LEU A 494 -3.08 -5.46 -23.03
N LYS A 495 -2.12 -5.23 -23.92
CA LYS A 495 -1.01 -6.16 -24.17
C LYS A 495 0.32 -5.43 -24.15
N ALA A 496 1.34 -6.08 -23.59
CA ALA A 496 2.73 -5.65 -23.66
C ALA A 496 3.68 -6.85 -23.68
N ASP A 497 4.84 -6.63 -24.30
CA ASP A 497 6.01 -7.48 -24.10
C ASP A 497 6.79 -6.89 -22.93
N ILE A 498 6.73 -7.57 -21.78
CA ILE A 498 7.39 -7.14 -20.55
C ILE A 498 8.77 -7.77 -20.46
N ASN A 499 9.78 -7.03 -19.99
CA ASN A 499 11.10 -7.60 -19.76
C ASN A 499 11.17 -8.27 -18.37
N LEU A 500 11.36 -9.59 -18.37
CA LEU A 500 11.57 -10.37 -17.17
C LEU A 500 12.91 -10.03 -16.53
N ASN A 501 12.99 -10.00 -15.20
CA ASN A 501 14.23 -9.68 -14.49
C ASN A 501 14.41 -10.63 -13.28
N GLU A 502 15.62 -11.16 -13.12
CA GLU A 502 15.99 -12.03 -11.99
C GLU A 502 16.90 -11.34 -10.97
N LYS A 503 17.51 -10.19 -11.34
CA LYS A 503 18.44 -9.48 -10.47
C LYS A 503 17.73 -8.94 -9.24
N LEU A 504 18.28 -9.22 -8.06
CA LEU A 504 17.70 -8.76 -6.79
C LEU A 504 18.27 -7.40 -6.41
N THR A 505 17.39 -6.42 -6.18
CA THR A 505 17.77 -5.11 -5.64
C THR A 505 18.28 -5.23 -4.20
N PHE A 506 18.93 -4.18 -3.70
CA PHE A 506 19.34 -4.15 -2.29
C PHE A 506 18.13 -4.22 -1.36
N TYR A 507 17.05 -3.50 -1.70
CA TYR A 507 15.81 -3.55 -0.92
C TYR A 507 15.19 -4.95 -0.88
N VAL A 508 15.14 -5.67 -2.01
CA VAL A 508 14.64 -7.05 -2.05
C VAL A 508 15.45 -7.97 -1.12
N LYS A 509 16.76 -7.77 -1.05
CA LYS A 509 17.64 -8.59 -0.18
C LYS A 509 17.48 -8.29 1.31
N HIS A 510 17.20 -7.04 1.70
CA HIS A 510 17.27 -6.57 3.08
C HIS A 510 15.93 -6.09 3.66
N GLY A 511 14.87 -5.92 2.83
CA GLY A 511 13.53 -5.48 3.26
C GLY A 511 13.53 -4.11 3.94
N ASP A 512 12.66 -3.95 4.92
CA ASP A 512 12.40 -2.68 5.63
C ASP A 512 13.44 -2.37 6.73
N TYR A 513 14.74 -2.52 6.44
CA TYR A 513 15.81 -2.34 7.43
C TYR A 513 15.84 -0.94 8.07
N ILE A 514 15.42 0.11 7.33
CA ILE A 514 15.28 1.48 7.87
C ILE A 514 14.17 1.54 8.92
N ALA A 515 13.07 0.83 8.69
CA ALA A 515 11.98 0.75 9.67
C ALA A 515 12.45 0.04 10.95
N PHE A 516 13.20 -1.06 10.83
CA PHE A 516 13.78 -1.75 12.00
C PHE A 516 14.72 -0.84 12.78
N ALA A 517 15.59 -0.07 12.10
CA ALA A 517 16.46 0.91 12.75
C ALA A 517 15.64 2.00 13.47
N GLY A 518 14.55 2.48 12.85
CA GLY A 518 13.59 3.41 13.45
C GLY A 518 12.92 2.85 14.71
N CYS A 519 12.50 1.59 14.67
CA CYS A 519 11.91 0.90 15.82
C CYS A 519 12.90 0.72 16.99
N ILE A 520 14.15 0.35 16.69
CA ILE A 520 15.23 0.25 17.70
C ILE A 520 15.45 1.64 18.34
N GLY A 521 15.56 2.69 17.50
CA GLY A 521 15.67 4.08 17.97
C GLY A 521 14.48 4.51 18.84
N THR A 522 13.25 4.14 18.43
CA THR A 522 12.02 4.37 19.21
C THR A 522 12.13 3.74 20.60
N GLY A 523 12.51 2.46 20.67
CA GLY A 523 12.72 1.75 21.94
C GLY A 523 13.75 2.44 22.82
N ALA A 524 14.90 2.82 22.25
CA ALA A 524 15.97 3.52 22.97
C ALA A 524 15.49 4.86 23.56
N PHE A 525 14.78 5.70 22.78
CA PHE A 525 14.25 6.97 23.27
C PHE A 525 13.16 6.79 24.34
N LEU A 526 12.30 5.78 24.22
CA LEU A 526 11.30 5.45 25.25
C LEU A 526 11.97 5.05 26.57
N ILE A 527 12.99 4.20 26.54
CA ILE A 527 13.79 3.82 27.71
C ILE A 527 14.43 5.06 28.35
N LEU A 528 15.04 5.93 27.55
CA LEU A 528 15.64 7.18 28.04
C LEU A 528 14.61 8.09 28.73
N LEU A 529 13.40 8.20 28.20
CA LEU A 529 12.32 8.96 28.82
C LEU A 529 11.91 8.38 30.19
N ILE A 530 11.81 7.05 30.30
CA ILE A 530 11.46 6.35 31.57
C ILE A 530 12.56 6.57 32.62
N LEU A 531 13.82 6.37 32.26
CA LEU A 531 14.96 6.51 33.15
C LEU A 531 15.11 7.95 33.71
N ARG A 532 14.90 8.95 32.82
CA ARG A 532 15.02 10.36 33.25
C ARG A 532 13.81 10.85 34.04
N ARG A 533 12.63 10.22 33.94
CA ARG A 533 11.48 10.49 34.79
C ARG A 533 11.76 10.09 36.25
N LYS A 534 12.41 8.92 36.44
CA LYS A 534 12.77 8.41 37.80
C LYS A 534 13.81 9.29 38.54
N LYS A 535 14.65 10.05 37.81
CA LYS A 535 15.63 10.96 38.42
C LYS A 535 15.04 12.31 38.85
N LYS A 536 13.82 12.65 38.45
CA LYS A 536 13.12 13.89 38.83
C LYS A 536 12.01 13.69 39.85
N ALA A 537 11.63 12.44 40.17
CA ALA A 537 10.78 12.04 41.26
C ALA A 537 11.63 11.63 42.48
#